data_611722297e7e2b7583947dea6df22837
#
_entry.id   611722297e7e2b7583947dea6df22837
#
_cell.length_a   1.000
_cell.length_b   1.000
_cell.length_c   1.000
_cell.angle_alpha   90.00
_cell.angle_beta   90.00
_cell.angle_gamma   90.00
#
_symmetry.space_group_name_H-M   'P 1'
#
loop_
_entity.id
_entity.type
_entity.pdbx_description
1 polymer ?
#
loop_
_entity_poly.entity_id
_entity_poly.type
_entity_poly.pdbx_seq_one_letter_code
_entity_poly.pdbx_strand_id
1 'polypeptide(L)'
;MTDQAQILPGTLELLILRAVSLGPLHGYGILLRIGQISGNALLIEQGALYPGLFRLLRQGLLKAKWGTSENNRRAKFYELTRAGHARLIEETENWNRLASAIGAALAPQPEEA
;
A
#
# COMPACT_ATOMS: atom_id res chain seq x y z
N MET A 1 -18.94 15.49 4.76
CA MET A 1 -18.73 14.05 4.98
C MET A 1 -17.63 13.55 4.07
N THR A 2 -16.79 12.69 4.54
CA THR A 2 -15.67 12.16 3.75
C THR A 2 -15.96 10.71 3.34
N ASP A 3 -15.56 10.37 2.11
CA ASP A 3 -15.67 9.00 1.60
C ASP A 3 -14.40 8.19 1.84
N GLN A 4 -13.45 8.75 2.59
CA GLN A 4 -12.17 8.10 2.83
C GLN A 4 -12.30 7.02 3.88
N ALA A 5 -11.70 5.87 3.59
CA ALA A 5 -11.64 4.77 4.53
C ALA A 5 -10.42 4.91 5.43
N GLN A 6 -10.58 4.49 6.67
CA GLN A 6 -9.48 4.48 7.61
C GLN A 6 -8.55 3.29 7.33
N ILE A 7 -7.24 3.54 7.34
CA ILE A 7 -6.26 2.50 7.10
C ILE A 7 -6.11 1.65 8.36
N LEU A 8 -6.33 0.34 8.20
CA LEU A 8 -6.15 -0.60 9.29
C LEU A 8 -4.66 -0.92 9.50
N PRO A 9 -4.26 -1.20 10.74
CA PRO A 9 -2.88 -1.63 10.99
C PRO A 9 -2.50 -2.82 10.11
N GLY A 10 -1.30 -2.78 9.56
CA GLY A 10 -0.79 -3.84 8.71
C GLY A 10 -1.15 -3.73 7.25
N THR A 11 -2.09 -2.86 6.88
CA THR A 11 -2.49 -2.72 5.47
C THR A 11 -1.66 -1.68 4.73
N LEU A 12 -0.99 -0.78 5.45
CA LEU A 12 -0.18 0.26 4.80
C LEU A 12 0.94 -0.35 3.97
N GLU A 13 1.66 -1.33 4.52
CA GLU A 13 2.76 -1.96 3.80
C GLU A 13 2.25 -2.65 2.53
N LEU A 14 1.08 -3.28 2.59
CA LEU A 14 0.47 -3.89 1.40
C LEU A 14 0.21 -2.83 0.32
N LEU A 15 -0.31 -1.68 0.70
CA LEU A 15 -0.57 -0.59 -0.24
C LEU A 15 0.71 -0.04 -0.85
N ILE A 16 1.77 0.08 -0.05
CA ILE A 16 3.07 0.53 -0.56
C ILE A 16 3.61 -0.48 -1.58
N LEU A 17 3.56 -1.77 -1.27
CA LEU A 17 4.02 -2.82 -2.19
C LEU A 17 3.24 -2.74 -3.51
N ARG A 18 1.93 -2.56 -3.43
CA ARG A 18 1.10 -2.45 -4.63
C ARG A 18 1.47 -1.22 -5.47
N ALA A 19 1.63 -0.06 -4.82
CA ALA A 19 1.97 1.16 -5.54
C ALA A 19 3.30 1.01 -6.28
N VAL A 20 4.29 0.44 -5.62
CA VAL A 20 5.64 0.28 -6.18
C VAL A 20 5.67 -0.84 -7.23
N SER A 21 4.75 -1.80 -7.17
CA SER A 21 4.68 -2.88 -8.16
C SER A 21 4.38 -2.36 -9.57
N LEU A 22 3.85 -1.16 -9.66
CA LEU A 22 3.51 -0.54 -10.95
C LEU A 22 4.67 0.27 -11.54
N GLY A 23 5.81 0.26 -10.88
CA GLY A 23 7.03 0.93 -11.31
C GLY A 23 7.72 1.63 -10.15
N PRO A 24 9.03 1.90 -10.27
CA PRO A 24 9.76 2.59 -9.21
C PRO A 24 9.18 3.97 -8.92
N LEU A 25 9.11 4.33 -7.64
CA LEU A 25 8.56 5.60 -7.19
C LEU A 25 9.35 6.15 -6.01
N HIS A 26 9.48 7.47 -5.94
CA HIS A 26 9.93 8.13 -4.72
C HIS A 26 8.75 8.23 -3.73
N GLY A 27 9.05 8.65 -2.48
CA GLY A 27 8.03 8.64 -1.42
C GLY A 27 6.75 9.40 -1.78
N TYR A 28 6.90 10.63 -2.29
CA TYR A 28 5.73 11.42 -2.67
C TYR A 28 4.94 10.75 -3.79
N GLY A 29 5.64 10.13 -4.74
CA GLY A 29 4.99 9.38 -5.81
C GLY A 29 4.18 8.20 -5.30
N ILE A 30 4.66 7.54 -4.24
CA ILE A 30 3.92 6.43 -3.61
C ILE A 30 2.61 6.96 -3.03
N LEU A 31 2.66 8.09 -2.31
CA LEU A 31 1.45 8.70 -1.76
C LEU A 31 0.43 9.01 -2.85
N LEU A 32 0.90 9.64 -3.93
CA LEU A 32 0.02 9.98 -5.04
C LEU A 32 -0.57 8.73 -5.70
N ARG A 33 0.25 7.69 -5.88
CA ARG A 33 -0.20 6.48 -6.54
C ARG A 33 -1.28 5.77 -5.72
N ILE A 34 -1.12 5.71 -4.41
CA ILE A 34 -2.14 5.09 -3.55
C ILE A 34 -3.45 5.85 -3.65
N GLY A 35 -3.41 7.18 -3.67
CA GLY A 35 -4.60 7.99 -3.87
C GLY A 35 -5.26 7.67 -5.22
N GLN A 36 -4.48 7.64 -6.29
CA GLN A 36 -4.98 7.41 -7.64
C GLN A 36 -5.64 6.05 -7.79
N ILE A 37 -4.96 4.98 -7.37
CA ILE A 37 -5.47 3.62 -7.58
C ILE A 37 -6.66 3.29 -6.69
N SER A 38 -6.86 4.04 -5.62
CA SER A 38 -8.01 3.86 -4.73
C SER A 38 -9.14 4.86 -4.99
N GLY A 39 -9.04 5.67 -6.04
CA GLY A 39 -10.02 6.70 -6.32
C GLY A 39 -10.15 7.71 -5.19
N ASN A 40 -9.04 8.02 -4.54
CA ASN A 40 -8.94 8.93 -3.40
C ASN A 40 -9.66 8.44 -2.14
N ALA A 41 -10.05 7.15 -2.11
CA ALA A 41 -10.64 6.58 -0.91
C ALA A 41 -9.60 6.30 0.18
N LEU A 42 -8.33 6.12 -0.21
CA LEU A 42 -7.25 5.85 0.73
C LEU A 42 -6.19 6.94 0.59
N LEU A 43 -6.04 7.74 1.64
CA LEU A 43 -5.01 8.78 1.68
C LEU A 43 -4.08 8.49 2.86
N ILE A 44 -2.79 8.44 2.58
CA ILE A 44 -1.77 8.12 3.56
C ILE A 44 -1.07 9.39 3.98
N GLU A 45 -0.95 9.60 5.28
CA GLU A 45 -0.19 10.72 5.80
C GLU A 45 1.30 10.46 5.64
N GLN A 46 2.05 11.50 5.31
CA GLN A 46 3.48 11.42 5.09
C GLN A 46 4.21 10.85 6.30
N GLY A 47 3.76 11.19 7.51
CA GLY A 47 4.35 10.69 8.74
C GLY A 47 4.25 9.20 8.93
N ALA A 48 3.24 8.55 8.32
CA ALA A 48 3.08 7.10 8.39
C ALA A 48 3.87 6.40 7.29
N LEU A 49 4.10 7.07 6.15
CA LEU A 49 4.73 6.46 4.99
C LEU A 49 6.17 6.02 5.26
N TYR A 50 7.01 6.92 5.78
CA TYR A 50 8.44 6.64 5.90
C TYR A 50 8.76 5.51 6.88
N PRO A 51 8.09 5.40 8.04
CA PRO A 51 8.27 4.21 8.88
C PRO A 51 7.89 2.91 8.14
N GLY A 52 6.84 2.94 7.32
CA GLY A 52 6.43 1.79 6.51
C GLY A 52 7.49 1.42 5.49
N LEU A 53 8.03 2.41 4.77
CA LEU A 53 9.11 2.19 3.81
C LEU A 53 10.35 1.60 4.50
N PHE A 54 10.69 2.12 5.66
CA PHE A 54 11.85 1.63 6.42
C PHE A 54 11.69 0.16 6.80
N ARG A 55 10.49 -0.20 7.29
CA ARG A 55 10.23 -1.61 7.64
C ARG A 55 10.37 -2.52 6.43
N LEU A 56 9.83 -2.12 5.28
CA LEU A 56 9.89 -2.92 4.06
C LEU A 56 11.32 -3.04 3.54
N LEU A 57 12.11 -1.99 3.64
CA LEU A 57 13.53 -2.04 3.28
C LEU A 57 14.28 -3.03 4.18
N ARG A 58 14.03 -2.97 5.49
CA ARG A 58 14.68 -3.87 6.45
C ARG A 58 14.31 -5.33 6.21
N GLN A 59 13.11 -5.59 5.75
CA GLN A 59 12.65 -6.94 5.45
C GLN A 59 13.14 -7.44 4.09
N GLY A 60 13.83 -6.59 3.32
CA GLY A 60 14.30 -6.98 2.00
C GLY A 60 13.21 -7.07 0.95
N LEU A 61 12.05 -6.43 1.20
CA LEU A 61 10.93 -6.45 0.27
C LEU A 61 10.97 -5.29 -0.71
N LEU A 62 11.67 -4.22 -0.35
CA LEU A 62 11.97 -3.09 -1.21
C LEU A 62 13.47 -2.89 -1.28
N LYS A 63 13.92 -2.30 -2.38
CA LYS A 63 15.25 -1.74 -2.51
C LYS A 63 15.12 -0.30 -2.97
N ALA A 64 16.13 0.50 -2.69
CA ALA A 64 16.08 1.92 -2.99
C ALA A 64 17.35 2.36 -3.67
N LYS A 65 17.24 3.33 -4.57
CA LYS A 65 18.39 3.95 -5.20
C LYS A 65 18.09 5.42 -5.45
N TRP A 66 19.14 6.22 -5.49
CA TRP A 66 19.01 7.63 -5.79
C TRP A 66 18.78 7.84 -7.28
N GLY A 67 17.94 8.81 -7.58
CA GLY A 67 17.63 9.21 -8.94
C GLY A 67 17.18 10.66 -8.98
N THR A 68 16.69 11.08 -10.14
CA THR A 68 16.20 12.44 -10.33
C THR A 68 14.70 12.39 -10.56
N SER A 69 13.95 13.17 -9.76
CA SER A 69 12.51 13.28 -9.91
C SER A 69 12.16 14.19 -11.09
N GLU A 70 10.89 14.21 -11.46
CA GLU A 70 10.39 15.08 -12.54
C GLU A 70 10.56 16.56 -12.23
N ASN A 71 10.77 16.93 -10.97
CA ASN A 71 11.07 18.30 -10.57
C ASN A 71 12.57 18.59 -10.60
N ASN A 72 13.34 17.73 -11.23
CA ASN A 72 14.80 17.83 -11.32
C ASN A 72 15.47 17.88 -9.95
N ARG A 73 14.91 17.16 -8.97
CA ARG A 73 15.46 17.06 -7.63
C ARG A 73 15.94 15.65 -7.37
N ARG A 74 17.02 15.55 -6.62
CA ARG A 74 17.53 14.24 -6.20
C ARG A 74 16.53 13.60 -5.25
N ALA A 75 16.14 12.37 -5.52
CA ALA A 75 15.17 11.64 -4.72
C ALA A 75 15.53 10.17 -4.65
N LYS A 76 15.11 9.53 -3.56
CA LYS A 76 15.29 8.10 -3.37
C LYS A 76 14.10 7.39 -3.99
N PHE A 77 14.36 6.50 -4.93
CA PHE A 77 13.33 5.72 -5.61
C PHE A 77 13.30 4.30 -5.05
N TYR A 78 12.10 3.82 -4.80
CA TYR A 78 11.85 2.50 -4.23
C TYR A 78 11.29 1.59 -5.31
N GLU A 79 11.72 0.33 -5.28
CA GLU A 79 11.17 -0.68 -6.18
C GLU A 79 11.10 -2.01 -5.46
N LEU A 80 10.24 -2.92 -5.95
CA LEU A 80 10.10 -4.23 -5.34
C LEU A 80 11.34 -5.09 -5.62
N THR A 81 11.75 -5.83 -4.60
CA THR A 81 12.65 -6.94 -4.78
C THR A 81 11.85 -8.14 -5.25
N ARG A 82 12.53 -9.25 -5.60
CA ARG A 82 11.87 -10.50 -5.91
C ARG A 82 11.01 -10.96 -4.73
N ALA A 83 11.55 -10.87 -3.51
CA ALA A 83 10.81 -11.19 -2.30
C ALA A 83 9.61 -10.27 -2.11
N GLY A 84 9.73 -8.99 -2.50
CA GLY A 84 8.64 -8.04 -2.43
C GLY A 84 7.48 -8.41 -3.35
N HIS A 85 7.78 -8.86 -4.57
CA HIS A 85 6.75 -9.34 -5.49
C HIS A 85 6.02 -10.55 -4.90
N ALA A 86 6.75 -11.51 -4.37
CA ALA A 86 6.14 -12.70 -3.76
C ALA A 86 5.26 -12.32 -2.57
N ARG A 87 5.74 -11.40 -1.72
CA ARG A 87 4.98 -10.94 -0.57
C ARG A 87 3.70 -10.22 -0.99
N LEU A 88 3.78 -9.42 -2.04
CA LEU A 88 2.60 -8.71 -2.53
C LEU A 88 1.49 -9.69 -2.95
N ILE A 89 1.85 -10.75 -3.68
CA ILE A 89 0.89 -11.76 -4.10
C ILE A 89 0.26 -12.44 -2.87
N GLU A 90 1.09 -12.89 -1.94
CA GLU A 90 0.63 -13.58 -0.73
C GLU A 90 -0.30 -12.69 0.10
N GLU A 91 0.11 -11.45 0.34
CA GLU A 91 -0.68 -10.52 1.15
C GLU A 91 -1.98 -10.14 0.46
N THR A 92 -1.97 -10.01 -0.87
CA THR A 92 -3.18 -9.72 -1.62
C THR A 92 -4.19 -10.85 -1.50
N GLU A 93 -3.75 -12.10 -1.64
CA GLU A 93 -4.61 -13.25 -1.49
C GLU A 93 -5.19 -13.34 -0.06
N ASN A 94 -4.34 -13.11 0.93
CA ASN A 94 -4.78 -13.12 2.32
C ASN A 94 -5.81 -12.02 2.59
N TRP A 95 -5.57 -10.82 2.08
CA TRP A 95 -6.52 -9.71 2.22
C TRP A 95 -7.86 -10.05 1.61
N ASN A 96 -7.87 -10.61 0.40
CA ASN A 96 -9.11 -10.95 -0.29
C ASN A 96 -9.91 -12.00 0.48
N ARG A 97 -9.23 -13.00 1.03
CA ARG A 97 -9.90 -14.02 1.85
C ARG A 97 -10.48 -13.40 3.12
N LEU A 98 -9.72 -12.56 3.78
CA LEU A 98 -10.16 -11.89 5.01
C LEU A 98 -11.34 -10.97 4.74
N ALA A 99 -11.26 -10.15 3.69
CA ALA A 99 -12.32 -9.22 3.33
C ALA A 99 -13.62 -9.98 3.01
N SER A 100 -13.53 -11.08 2.27
CA SER A 100 -14.69 -11.91 1.96
C SER A 100 -15.29 -12.53 3.21
N ALA A 101 -14.44 -13.05 4.11
CA ALA A 101 -14.90 -13.68 5.34
C ALA A 101 -15.58 -12.66 6.27
N ILE A 102 -14.99 -11.48 6.41
CA ILE A 102 -15.56 -10.43 7.23
C ILE A 102 -16.88 -9.96 6.63
N GLY A 103 -16.93 -9.78 5.31
CA GLY A 103 -18.16 -9.39 4.63
C GLY A 103 -19.27 -10.39 4.87
N ALA A 104 -18.96 -11.69 4.76
CA ALA A 104 -19.94 -12.73 5.03
C ALA A 104 -20.41 -12.72 6.49
N ALA A 105 -19.48 -12.50 7.41
CA ALA A 105 -19.83 -12.47 8.83
C ALA A 105 -20.73 -11.29 9.18
N LEU A 106 -20.57 -10.17 8.48
CA LEU A 106 -21.35 -8.95 8.72
C LEU A 106 -22.65 -8.90 7.94
N ALA A 107 -22.86 -9.81 6.98
CA ALA A 107 -24.06 -9.82 6.18
C ALA A 107 -25.29 -10.11 7.06
N PRO A 108 -26.44 -9.42 6.82
CA PRO A 108 -27.64 -9.69 7.61
C PRO A 108 -28.11 -11.12 7.44
N GLN A 109 -28.55 -11.74 8.55
CA GLN A 109 -29.12 -13.07 8.53
C GLN A 109 -30.64 -12.96 8.37
N PRO A 110 -31.30 -13.95 7.74
CA PRO A 110 -32.76 -13.88 7.54
C PRO A 110 -33.54 -13.65 8.85
N GLU A 111 -33.10 -14.25 9.92
CA GLU A 111 -33.78 -14.13 11.24
C GLU A 111 -33.57 -12.77 11.89
N GLU A 112 -32.68 -11.94 11.38
CA GLU A 112 -32.39 -10.61 11.91
C GLU A 112 -33.18 -9.52 11.18
N ALA A 113 -33.79 -9.87 10.08
CA ALA A 113 -34.44 -8.89 9.19
C ALA A 113 -35.83 -8.43 9.71
#